data_6663db6faf1250dabeea978210fbb728
#
_entry.id   6663db6faf1250dabeea978210fbb728
#
_cell.length_a   1.000
_cell.length_b   1.000
_cell.length_c   1.000
_cell.angle_alpha   90.00
_cell.angle_beta   90.00
_cell.angle_gamma   90.00
#
_symmetry.space_group_name_H-M   'P 1'
#
loop_
_entity.id
_entity.type
_entity.pdbx_description
1 polymer ?
#
loop_
_entity_poly.entity_id
_entity_poly.type
_entity_poly.pdbx_seq_one_letter_code
_entity_poly.pdbx_strand_id
1 'polypeptide(L)'
;RSDPSPKPGDEIPPFWHGLYFLTATRQSELGADGHPPRGGFLPPVPLPRRMFAGAQVDFFRPLHVGHAVERCSTILGVSQKTGRSGEMVFLQLQHRISDAAGVCVVETQDIVYRDQPTAETRTQIKPTKPAVAAANAVSPAPTFSENEVPAKVASVTQAQWARTITPDPVLLFRYSALTFIGHRIHYDYPYTTEVESYPGLVVHGPLQATMLLDLLRCELPQCVPKRFVFRAVSPLFCTGAFRVCGATMGGGQYSLWIEDQHGRVTMQATVEAPE
;
A
#
# COMPACT_ATOMS: atom_id res chain seq x y z
N ARG A 1 -12.01 -18.75 1.61
CA ARG A 1 -13.40 -18.33 1.39
C ARG A 1 -13.57 -18.13 -0.11
N SER A 2 -14.56 -18.74 -0.70
CA SER A 2 -14.99 -18.47 -2.07
C SER A 2 -16.16 -17.49 -2.00
N ASP A 3 -15.93 -16.24 -2.38
CA ASP A 3 -17.04 -15.31 -2.56
C ASP A 3 -17.85 -15.73 -3.81
N PRO A 4 -19.16 -15.52 -3.83
CA PRO A 4 -19.97 -15.80 -5.02
C PRO A 4 -19.50 -14.93 -6.18
N SER A 5 -19.75 -15.38 -7.41
CA SER A 5 -19.49 -14.56 -8.60
C SER A 5 -20.30 -13.25 -8.50
N PRO A 6 -19.67 -12.10 -8.74
CA PRO A 6 -20.35 -10.81 -8.63
C PRO A 6 -21.40 -10.65 -9.72
N LYS A 7 -22.53 -10.01 -9.41
CA LYS A 7 -23.62 -9.70 -10.31
C LYS A 7 -23.80 -8.19 -10.44
N PRO A 8 -24.37 -7.70 -11.54
CA PRO A 8 -24.78 -6.29 -11.63
C PRO A 8 -25.60 -5.85 -10.42
N GLY A 9 -25.24 -4.74 -9.82
CA GLY A 9 -25.87 -4.18 -8.61
C GLY A 9 -25.23 -4.64 -7.29
N ASP A 10 -24.37 -5.66 -7.28
CA ASP A 10 -23.63 -6.04 -6.07
C ASP A 10 -22.65 -4.93 -5.67
N GLU A 11 -22.46 -4.74 -4.37
CA GLU A 11 -21.47 -3.80 -3.86
C GLU A 11 -20.03 -4.29 -4.12
N ILE A 12 -19.17 -3.39 -4.59
CA ILE A 12 -17.73 -3.65 -4.72
C ILE A 12 -17.10 -3.53 -3.33
N PRO A 13 -16.35 -4.54 -2.86
CA PRO A 13 -15.68 -4.48 -1.56
C PRO A 13 -14.82 -3.20 -1.41
N PRO A 14 -14.77 -2.60 -0.22
CA PRO A 14 -13.94 -1.43 0.05
C PRO A 14 -12.49 -1.64 -0.40
N PHE A 15 -11.89 -0.61 -1.00
CA PHE A 15 -10.53 -0.59 -1.57
C PHE A 15 -10.37 -1.34 -2.91
N TRP A 16 -11.34 -2.12 -3.38
CA TRP A 16 -11.27 -2.79 -4.70
C TRP A 16 -11.40 -1.82 -5.87
N HIS A 17 -11.74 -0.56 -5.63
CA HIS A 17 -11.70 0.47 -6.68
C HIS A 17 -10.32 0.58 -7.36
N GLY A 18 -9.22 0.22 -6.66
CA GLY A 18 -7.88 0.15 -7.22
C GLY A 18 -7.68 -0.90 -8.33
N LEU A 19 -8.64 -1.81 -8.55
CA LEU A 19 -8.64 -2.76 -9.66
C LEU A 19 -9.21 -2.18 -10.97
N TYR A 20 -9.74 -0.97 -10.92
CA TYR A 20 -10.34 -0.28 -12.05
C TYR A 20 -9.51 0.96 -12.41
N PHE A 21 -9.85 1.62 -13.52
CA PHE A 21 -9.15 2.80 -14.03
C PHE A 21 -7.65 2.56 -14.31
N LEU A 22 -7.33 1.36 -14.78
CA LEU A 22 -5.96 0.95 -15.05
C LEU A 22 -5.36 1.75 -16.20
N THR A 23 -4.10 2.17 -16.04
CA THR A 23 -3.36 2.88 -17.09
C THR A 23 -2.65 1.86 -17.98
N ALA A 24 -3.16 1.65 -19.19
CA ALA A 24 -2.58 0.75 -20.18
C ALA A 24 -1.47 1.46 -20.98
N THR A 25 -0.32 1.67 -20.35
CA THR A 25 0.87 2.21 -21.05
C THR A 25 1.41 1.18 -22.03
N ARG A 26 1.79 1.61 -23.24
CA ARG A 26 2.37 0.72 -24.26
C ARG A 26 3.70 0.15 -23.76
N GLN A 27 3.97 -1.10 -24.12
CA GLN A 27 5.21 -1.79 -23.75
C GLN A 27 6.47 -1.00 -24.15
N SER A 28 6.45 -0.36 -25.33
CA SER A 28 7.57 0.47 -25.84
C SER A 28 7.80 1.78 -25.08
N GLU A 29 6.86 2.16 -24.23
CA GLU A 29 6.91 3.41 -23.44
C GLU A 29 7.28 3.14 -21.97
N LEU A 30 7.37 1.88 -21.54
CA LEU A 30 7.73 1.54 -20.17
C LEU A 30 9.21 1.85 -19.89
N GLY A 31 9.49 2.35 -18.70
CA GLY A 31 10.85 2.49 -18.18
C GLY A 31 11.52 1.15 -17.91
N ALA A 32 12.83 1.16 -17.66
CA ALA A 32 13.62 -0.03 -17.39
C ALA A 32 13.14 -0.78 -16.12
N ASP A 33 12.48 -0.08 -15.19
CA ASP A 33 11.88 -0.63 -13.98
C ASP A 33 10.46 -1.20 -14.20
N GLY A 34 9.90 -1.04 -15.42
CA GLY A 34 8.54 -1.46 -15.78
C GLY A 34 7.44 -0.45 -15.42
N HIS A 35 7.78 0.73 -14.91
CA HIS A 35 6.80 1.78 -14.70
C HIS A 35 6.51 2.60 -15.97
N PRO A 36 5.34 3.23 -16.05
CA PRO A 36 5.08 4.27 -17.05
C PRO A 36 6.12 5.40 -16.98
N PRO A 37 6.39 6.12 -18.09
CA PRO A 37 7.34 7.20 -18.13
C PRO A 37 6.94 8.33 -17.17
N ARG A 38 7.93 9.06 -16.72
CA ARG A 38 7.73 10.26 -15.89
C ARG A 38 7.46 11.47 -16.77
N GLY A 39 6.82 12.50 -16.21
CA GLY A 39 6.58 13.76 -16.94
C GLY A 39 5.29 13.81 -17.75
N GLY A 40 4.38 12.85 -17.54
CA GLY A 40 3.01 12.95 -18.01
C GLY A 40 2.13 13.70 -17.02
N PHE A 41 1.09 13.02 -16.50
CA PHE A 41 0.28 13.57 -15.41
C PHE A 41 1.09 13.77 -14.12
N LEU A 42 1.95 12.80 -13.76
CA LEU A 42 2.87 12.94 -12.63
C LEU A 42 4.09 13.78 -13.04
N PRO A 43 4.64 14.59 -12.11
CA PRO A 43 5.78 15.46 -12.40
C PRO A 43 7.04 14.67 -12.82
N PRO A 44 7.93 15.28 -13.63
CA PRO A 44 9.16 14.64 -14.10
C PRO A 44 10.24 14.62 -13.01
N VAL A 45 9.98 13.93 -11.89
CA VAL A 45 10.93 13.84 -10.79
C VAL A 45 12.17 13.05 -11.23
N PRO A 46 13.41 13.61 -11.10
CA PRO A 46 14.63 12.95 -11.58
C PRO A 46 15.13 11.81 -10.73
N LEU A 47 14.50 11.54 -9.55
CA LEU A 47 14.92 10.48 -8.64
C LEU A 47 14.46 9.10 -9.13
N PRO A 48 15.36 8.09 -9.19
CA PRO A 48 15.10 6.83 -9.88
C PRO A 48 14.03 5.94 -9.25
N ARG A 49 13.90 5.94 -7.93
CA ARG A 49 13.00 5.01 -7.22
C ARG A 49 11.69 5.70 -6.85
N ARG A 50 10.57 5.13 -7.29
CA ARG A 50 9.22 5.54 -6.88
C ARG A 50 8.63 4.51 -5.94
N MET A 51 8.16 4.96 -4.79
CA MET A 51 7.59 4.12 -3.74
C MET A 51 6.20 4.62 -3.36
N PHE A 52 5.27 3.70 -3.16
CA PHE A 52 3.99 3.97 -2.55
C PHE A 52 4.15 3.92 -1.02
N ALA A 53 3.97 5.04 -0.35
CA ALA A 53 4.21 5.16 1.09
C ALA A 53 2.97 4.87 1.94
N GLY A 54 1.79 5.16 1.40
CA GLY A 54 0.52 4.94 2.08
C GLY A 54 -0.61 5.70 1.43
N ALA A 55 -1.80 5.59 2.00
CA ALA A 55 -2.95 6.37 1.58
C ALA A 55 -3.97 6.53 2.71
N GLN A 56 -4.80 7.57 2.59
CA GLN A 56 -6.08 7.69 3.24
C GLN A 56 -7.19 7.48 2.23
N VAL A 57 -8.17 6.67 2.58
CA VAL A 57 -9.36 6.39 1.76
C VAL A 57 -10.61 6.70 2.58
N ASP A 58 -11.40 7.65 2.12
CA ASP A 58 -12.69 7.99 2.68
C ASP A 58 -13.80 7.38 1.81
N PHE A 59 -14.65 6.57 2.42
CA PHE A 59 -15.77 5.89 1.77
C PHE A 59 -17.08 6.61 2.13
N PHE A 60 -17.70 7.24 1.16
CA PHE A 60 -18.97 7.98 1.33
C PHE A 60 -20.18 7.13 0.97
N ARG A 61 -20.00 6.30 -0.08
CA ARG A 61 -21.04 5.39 -0.60
C ARG A 61 -20.38 4.19 -1.27
N PRO A 62 -21.05 3.02 -1.30
CA PRO A 62 -20.52 1.86 -2.02
C PRO A 62 -20.46 2.12 -3.53
N LEU A 63 -19.48 1.51 -4.18
CA LEU A 63 -19.45 1.35 -5.63
C LEU A 63 -20.16 0.05 -5.99
N HIS A 64 -20.84 0.01 -7.13
CA HIS A 64 -21.62 -1.15 -7.56
C HIS A 64 -21.14 -1.70 -8.90
N VAL A 65 -21.19 -3.01 -9.03
CA VAL A 65 -20.89 -3.71 -10.28
C VAL A 65 -21.87 -3.27 -11.39
N GLY A 66 -21.31 -2.88 -12.54
CA GLY A 66 -22.09 -2.45 -13.70
C GLY A 66 -22.49 -0.98 -13.70
N HIS A 67 -22.26 -0.23 -12.63
CA HIS A 67 -22.52 1.21 -12.63
C HIS A 67 -21.42 1.98 -13.35
N ALA A 68 -21.80 3.01 -14.09
CA ALA A 68 -20.86 3.96 -14.67
C ALA A 68 -20.29 4.85 -13.56
N VAL A 69 -18.97 4.97 -13.53
CA VAL A 69 -18.23 5.78 -12.56
C VAL A 69 -17.14 6.59 -13.26
N GLU A 70 -16.82 7.74 -12.68
CA GLU A 70 -15.75 8.62 -13.14
C GLU A 70 -14.69 8.77 -12.05
N ARG A 71 -13.41 8.82 -12.44
CA ARG A 71 -12.30 9.17 -11.54
C ARG A 71 -11.66 10.48 -11.97
N CYS A 72 -11.73 11.49 -11.11
CA CYS A 72 -10.94 12.71 -11.22
C CYS A 72 -9.68 12.58 -10.34
N SER A 73 -8.51 12.89 -10.91
CA SER A 73 -7.21 12.82 -10.20
C SER A 73 -6.58 14.20 -10.12
N THR A 74 -6.12 14.58 -8.93
CA THR A 74 -5.54 15.90 -8.65
C THR A 74 -4.25 15.77 -7.86
N ILE A 75 -3.17 16.41 -8.30
CA ILE A 75 -1.95 16.55 -7.50
C ILE A 75 -2.21 17.63 -6.45
N LEU A 76 -2.23 17.25 -5.18
CA LEU A 76 -2.47 18.17 -4.06
C LEU A 76 -1.19 18.93 -3.67
N GLY A 77 -0.04 18.29 -3.82
CA GLY A 77 1.23 18.90 -3.46
C GLY A 77 2.44 18.09 -3.90
N VAL A 78 3.53 18.82 -4.11
CA VAL A 78 4.87 18.26 -4.37
C VAL A 78 5.83 18.99 -3.47
N SER A 79 6.67 18.27 -2.74
CA SER A 79 7.70 18.92 -1.93
C SER A 79 8.96 18.06 -1.88
N GLN A 80 10.09 18.76 -1.74
CA GLN A 80 11.42 18.19 -1.72
C GLN A 80 12.02 18.32 -0.34
N LYS A 81 12.67 17.25 0.12
CA LYS A 81 13.42 17.23 1.38
C LYS A 81 14.73 16.51 1.19
N THR A 82 15.75 17.02 1.87
CA THR A 82 17.06 16.37 1.96
C THR A 82 17.25 15.85 3.38
N GLY A 83 17.49 14.56 3.52
CA GLY A 83 17.70 13.88 4.80
C GLY A 83 18.95 13.01 4.79
N ARG A 84 19.15 12.24 5.86
CA ARG A 84 20.30 11.31 5.98
C ARG A 84 20.37 10.28 4.86
N SER A 85 19.24 9.92 4.25
CA SER A 85 19.12 8.97 3.14
C SER A 85 19.18 9.62 1.75
N GLY A 86 19.66 10.87 1.66
CA GLY A 86 19.74 11.62 0.41
C GLY A 86 18.51 12.48 0.14
N GLU A 87 18.37 12.84 -1.13
CA GLU A 87 17.26 13.64 -1.61
C GLU A 87 15.99 12.80 -1.77
N MET A 88 14.86 13.39 -1.40
CA MET A 88 13.53 12.78 -1.53
C MET A 88 12.54 13.80 -2.04
N VAL A 89 11.67 13.38 -2.95
CA VAL A 89 10.52 14.16 -3.39
C VAL A 89 9.25 13.41 -2.97
N PHE A 90 8.37 14.14 -2.32
CA PHE A 90 7.07 13.66 -1.87
C PHE A 90 5.99 14.24 -2.78
N LEU A 91 5.10 13.40 -3.22
CA LEU A 91 3.96 13.74 -4.04
C LEU A 91 2.69 13.24 -3.34
N GLN A 92 1.72 14.14 -3.18
CA GLN A 92 0.40 13.80 -2.70
C GLN A 92 -0.59 13.84 -3.86
N LEU A 93 -1.24 12.70 -4.12
CA LEU A 93 -2.16 12.50 -5.23
C LEU A 93 -3.53 12.11 -4.72
N GLN A 94 -4.57 12.87 -5.07
CA GLN A 94 -5.94 12.55 -4.72
C GLN A 94 -6.69 11.99 -5.93
N HIS A 95 -7.42 10.90 -5.70
CA HIS A 95 -8.38 10.32 -6.62
C HIS A 95 -9.78 10.46 -6.03
N ARG A 96 -10.67 11.12 -6.76
CA ARG A 96 -12.08 11.26 -6.42
C ARG A 96 -12.90 10.42 -7.38
N ILE A 97 -13.63 9.42 -6.87
CA ILE A 97 -14.44 8.52 -7.66
C ILE A 97 -15.92 8.83 -7.37
N SER A 98 -16.69 9.07 -8.42
CA SER A 98 -18.09 9.47 -8.34
C SER A 98 -18.93 8.66 -9.33
N ASP A 99 -20.18 8.43 -8.98
CA ASP A 99 -21.24 7.96 -9.88
C ASP A 99 -22.27 9.07 -10.14
N ALA A 100 -23.37 8.75 -10.81
CA ALA A 100 -24.45 9.72 -11.11
C ALA A 100 -25.08 10.36 -9.85
N ALA A 101 -25.03 9.71 -8.68
CA ALA A 101 -25.58 10.23 -7.43
C ALA A 101 -24.55 10.99 -6.58
N GLY A 102 -23.29 11.10 -7.03
CA GLY A 102 -22.24 11.89 -6.39
C GLY A 102 -21.01 11.09 -5.96
N VAL A 103 -20.24 11.63 -5.02
CA VAL A 103 -18.96 11.04 -4.57
C VAL A 103 -19.19 9.71 -3.85
N CYS A 104 -18.44 8.71 -4.26
CA CYS A 104 -18.41 7.40 -3.62
C CYS A 104 -17.14 7.22 -2.78
N VAL A 105 -15.97 7.52 -3.35
CA VAL A 105 -14.67 7.30 -2.71
C VAL A 105 -13.75 8.48 -2.96
N VAL A 106 -13.01 8.90 -1.93
CA VAL A 106 -11.87 9.81 -2.08
C VAL A 106 -10.64 9.11 -1.51
N GLU A 107 -9.64 8.89 -2.35
CA GLU A 107 -8.36 8.30 -1.97
C GLU A 107 -7.25 9.35 -2.13
N THR A 108 -6.51 9.61 -1.06
CA THR A 108 -5.32 10.46 -1.07
C THR A 108 -4.09 9.59 -0.86
N GLN A 109 -3.25 9.50 -1.87
CA GLN A 109 -2.03 8.68 -1.90
C GLN A 109 -0.79 9.51 -1.61
N ASP A 110 0.11 8.96 -0.80
CA ASP A 110 1.44 9.50 -0.58
C ASP A 110 2.47 8.68 -1.38
N ILE A 111 3.12 9.33 -2.33
CA ILE A 111 4.15 8.76 -3.20
C ILE A 111 5.48 9.41 -2.86
N VAL A 112 6.53 8.59 -2.71
CA VAL A 112 7.89 9.06 -2.41
C VAL A 112 8.82 8.67 -3.54
N TYR A 113 9.57 9.64 -4.04
CA TYR A 113 10.70 9.42 -4.94
C TYR A 113 12.00 9.58 -4.16
N ARG A 114 12.99 8.73 -4.43
CA ARG A 114 14.29 8.75 -3.77
C ARG A 114 15.39 8.22 -4.68
N ASP A 115 16.63 8.52 -4.30
CA ASP A 115 17.82 7.98 -4.96
C ASP A 115 18.00 6.48 -4.74
N GLN A 116 18.89 5.90 -5.53
CA GLN A 116 19.41 4.55 -5.30
C GLN A 116 20.08 4.49 -3.92
N PRO A 117 19.93 3.39 -3.18
CA PRO A 117 20.62 3.24 -1.90
C PRO A 117 22.14 3.25 -2.13
N THR A 118 22.83 4.03 -1.33
CA THR A 118 24.31 3.99 -1.28
C THR A 118 24.80 2.63 -0.76
N ALA A 119 26.07 2.31 -0.97
CA ALA A 119 26.67 1.07 -0.47
C ALA A 119 26.46 0.90 1.05
N GLU A 120 26.53 1.98 1.83
CA GLU A 120 26.30 2.01 3.27
C GLU A 120 24.84 1.68 3.63
N THR A 121 23.88 2.24 2.89
CA THR A 121 22.45 1.98 3.09
C THR A 121 22.09 0.54 2.69
N ARG A 122 22.79 -0.06 1.71
CA ARG A 122 22.63 -1.48 1.31
C ARG A 122 22.99 -2.45 2.42
N THR A 123 23.99 -2.12 3.25
CA THR A 123 24.41 -2.95 4.38
C THR A 123 23.37 -3.04 5.49
N GLN A 124 22.53 -2.02 5.66
CA GLN A 124 21.47 -1.98 6.65
C GLN A 124 20.22 -2.80 6.26
N ILE A 125 20.07 -3.16 4.98
CA ILE A 125 18.96 -3.97 4.46
C ILE A 125 19.24 -5.48 4.59
N LYS A 126 20.49 -5.90 4.88
CA LYS A 126 20.81 -7.31 5.13
C LYS A 126 20.16 -7.78 6.43
N PRO A 127 19.64 -9.04 6.47
CA PRO A 127 19.03 -9.58 7.67
C PRO A 127 20.09 -9.69 8.79
N THR A 128 20.05 -8.78 9.74
CA THR A 128 20.79 -8.90 10.99
C THR A 128 20.04 -9.83 11.92
N LYS A 129 20.78 -10.78 12.54
CA LYS A 129 20.33 -11.66 13.61
C LYS A 129 19.56 -10.89 14.68
N PRO A 130 18.52 -11.45 15.31
CA PRO A 130 17.72 -10.73 16.29
C PRO A 130 18.59 -10.34 17.49
N ALA A 131 18.86 -9.06 17.64
CA ALA A 131 19.29 -8.48 18.90
C ALA A 131 18.04 -7.99 19.62
N VAL A 132 17.78 -8.56 20.78
CA VAL A 132 16.81 -8.09 21.75
C VAL A 132 17.18 -6.68 22.18
N ALA A 133 16.19 -5.80 22.12
CA ALA A 133 16.14 -4.46 22.72
C ALA A 133 17.19 -3.44 22.29
N ALA A 134 16.76 -2.50 21.48
CA ALA A 134 16.81 -1.06 21.75
C ALA A 134 15.99 -0.35 20.67
N ALA A 135 14.94 0.33 21.07
CA ALA A 135 14.21 1.28 20.26
C ALA A 135 15.17 2.42 19.86
N ASN A 136 15.83 2.27 18.72
CA ASN A 136 16.54 3.38 18.10
C ASN A 136 15.73 3.83 16.88
N ALA A 137 15.18 5.00 17.06
CA ALA A 137 14.43 5.81 16.15
C ALA A 137 14.97 5.74 14.72
N VAL A 138 14.28 4.99 13.86
CA VAL A 138 14.18 5.35 12.47
C VAL A 138 13.49 6.70 12.49
N SER A 139 14.20 7.76 12.07
CA SER A 139 13.58 9.09 11.93
C SER A 139 12.27 8.92 11.17
N PRO A 140 11.16 9.41 11.72
CA PRO A 140 9.87 9.31 11.06
C PRO A 140 10.00 9.91 9.67
N ALA A 141 9.47 9.23 8.66
CA ALA A 141 9.32 9.83 7.36
C ALA A 141 8.59 11.17 7.57
N PRO A 142 9.04 12.27 6.95
CA PRO A 142 8.44 13.57 7.20
C PRO A 142 6.95 13.50 6.86
N THR A 143 6.15 13.84 7.80
CA THR A 143 4.70 13.94 7.71
C THR A 143 4.32 15.00 6.68
N PHE A 144 3.63 14.58 5.63
CA PHE A 144 3.14 15.47 4.58
C PHE A 144 1.65 15.75 4.65
N SER A 145 0.92 15.04 5.43
CA SER A 145 -0.50 15.29 5.59
C SER A 145 -0.92 14.98 7.03
N GLU A 146 -2.06 15.47 7.39
CA GLU A 146 -2.81 15.06 8.58
C GLU A 146 -3.19 13.55 8.56
N ASN A 147 -2.71 12.80 7.54
CA ASN A 147 -2.86 11.35 7.40
C ASN A 147 -1.87 10.58 8.28
N GLU A 148 -1.70 11.02 9.52
CA GLU A 148 -0.98 10.22 10.51
C GLU A 148 -1.84 9.01 10.88
N VAL A 149 -1.33 7.81 10.60
CA VAL A 149 -1.82 6.62 11.29
C VAL A 149 -1.62 6.92 12.79
N PRO A 150 -2.68 7.00 13.59
CA PRO A 150 -2.58 7.44 14.97
C PRO A 150 -1.51 6.62 15.73
N ALA A 151 -0.72 7.30 16.58
CA ALA A 151 0.32 6.66 17.40
C ALA A 151 -0.22 5.49 18.26
N LYS A 152 -1.53 5.43 18.50
CA LYS A 152 -2.23 4.31 19.16
C LYS A 152 -2.09 2.97 18.42
N VAL A 153 -1.84 2.94 17.09
CA VAL A 153 -1.60 1.68 16.35
C VAL A 153 -0.38 0.94 16.88
N ALA A 154 0.64 1.68 17.33
CA ALA A 154 1.85 1.12 17.93
C ALA A 154 1.62 0.47 19.32
N SER A 155 0.48 0.68 19.96
CA SER A 155 0.19 0.19 21.31
C SER A 155 -0.61 -1.13 21.34
N VAL A 156 -1.13 -1.60 20.19
CA VAL A 156 -1.83 -2.90 20.12
C VAL A 156 -0.78 -3.98 19.91
N THR A 157 -0.36 -4.61 21.02
CA THR A 157 0.68 -5.66 21.01
C THR A 157 0.14 -7.06 20.76
N GLN A 158 -1.17 -7.25 20.78
CA GLN A 158 -1.79 -8.56 20.61
C GLN A 158 -2.91 -8.52 19.56
N ALA A 159 -2.76 -9.34 18.51
CA ALA A 159 -3.78 -9.52 17.49
C ALA A 159 -4.99 -10.27 18.07
N GLN A 160 -6.18 -9.73 17.87
CA GLN A 160 -7.44 -10.46 18.14
C GLN A 160 -7.78 -11.36 16.94
N TRP A 161 -7.43 -10.92 15.73
CA TRP A 161 -7.59 -11.69 14.49
C TRP A 161 -6.26 -11.78 13.79
N ALA A 162 -5.98 -12.93 13.21
CA ALA A 162 -4.77 -13.10 12.41
C ALA A 162 -4.96 -14.15 11.31
N ARG A 163 -4.39 -13.86 10.13
CA ARG A 163 -4.32 -14.79 9.02
C ARG A 163 -2.87 -14.89 8.54
N THR A 164 -2.35 -16.12 8.46
CA THR A 164 -1.03 -16.36 7.88
C THR A 164 -1.16 -16.54 6.38
N ILE A 165 -0.31 -15.83 5.63
CA ILE A 165 -0.20 -15.88 4.18
C ILE A 165 1.20 -16.37 3.83
N THR A 166 1.30 -17.38 2.99
CA THR A 166 2.55 -17.79 2.36
C THR A 166 2.57 -17.22 0.95
N PRO A 167 3.30 -16.10 0.73
CA PRO A 167 3.37 -15.51 -0.60
C PRO A 167 4.22 -16.37 -1.51
N ASP A 168 3.88 -16.37 -2.79
CA ASP A 168 4.65 -16.98 -3.85
C ASP A 168 4.72 -16.05 -5.08
N PRO A 169 5.62 -16.30 -6.03
CA PRO A 169 5.70 -15.50 -7.25
C PRO A 169 4.40 -15.47 -8.07
N VAL A 170 3.57 -16.53 -7.98
CA VAL A 170 2.30 -16.61 -8.71
C VAL A 170 1.29 -15.60 -8.15
N LEU A 171 1.19 -15.49 -6.82
CA LEU A 171 0.35 -14.48 -6.16
C LEU A 171 0.75 -13.08 -6.61
N LEU A 172 2.04 -12.77 -6.59
CA LEU A 172 2.54 -11.44 -6.96
C LEU A 172 2.33 -11.14 -8.43
N PHE A 173 2.61 -12.10 -9.31
CA PHE A 173 2.34 -11.97 -10.75
C PHE A 173 0.85 -11.73 -11.03
N ARG A 174 -0.05 -12.53 -10.42
CA ARG A 174 -1.49 -12.37 -10.61
C ARG A 174 -1.99 -11.01 -10.15
N TYR A 175 -1.46 -10.49 -9.04
CA TYR A 175 -1.83 -9.15 -8.58
C TYR A 175 -1.28 -8.07 -9.52
N SER A 176 -0.03 -8.18 -9.99
CA SER A 176 0.52 -7.29 -11.01
C SER A 176 -0.33 -7.29 -12.28
N ALA A 177 -0.75 -8.47 -12.77
CA ALA A 177 -1.59 -8.59 -13.96
C ALA A 177 -2.99 -7.98 -13.75
N LEU A 178 -3.61 -8.24 -12.59
CA LEU A 178 -4.94 -7.74 -12.26
C LEU A 178 -4.99 -6.22 -12.13
N THR A 179 -3.93 -5.60 -11.61
CA THR A 179 -3.79 -4.16 -11.40
C THR A 179 -3.00 -3.46 -12.50
N PHE A 180 -2.52 -4.20 -13.49
CA PHE A 180 -1.67 -3.72 -14.58
C PHE A 180 -0.39 -3.01 -14.10
N ILE A 181 0.14 -3.44 -12.96
CA ILE A 181 1.38 -2.92 -12.38
C ILE A 181 2.57 -3.65 -12.99
N GLY A 182 3.32 -2.96 -13.85
CA GLY A 182 4.49 -3.50 -14.54
C GLY A 182 5.80 -3.41 -13.76
N HIS A 183 5.81 -2.92 -12.52
CA HIS A 183 7.03 -2.73 -11.75
C HIS A 183 7.74 -4.05 -11.46
N ARG A 184 8.96 -4.19 -11.99
CA ARG A 184 9.74 -5.45 -12.04
C ARG A 184 10.05 -6.05 -10.68
N ILE A 185 10.12 -5.25 -9.62
CA ILE A 185 10.42 -5.76 -8.26
C ILE A 185 9.40 -6.79 -7.75
N HIS A 186 8.23 -6.87 -8.37
CA HIS A 186 7.18 -7.77 -7.93
C HIS A 186 7.20 -9.15 -8.62
N TYR A 187 7.89 -9.29 -9.77
CA TYR A 187 7.86 -10.54 -10.56
C TYR A 187 9.18 -10.92 -11.20
N ASP A 188 10.13 -9.99 -11.35
CA ASP A 188 11.44 -10.22 -11.96
C ASP A 188 12.50 -10.39 -10.87
N TYR A 189 12.77 -11.64 -10.49
CA TYR A 189 13.68 -11.95 -9.40
C TYR A 189 15.12 -11.48 -9.66
N PRO A 190 15.75 -11.72 -10.85
CA PRO A 190 17.08 -11.19 -11.14
C PRO A 190 17.15 -9.66 -11.03
N TYR A 191 16.19 -8.96 -11.63
CA TYR A 191 16.15 -7.50 -11.51
C TYR A 191 16.05 -7.04 -10.04
N THR A 192 15.20 -7.67 -9.27
CA THR A 192 14.95 -7.32 -7.87
C THR A 192 16.17 -7.53 -7.01
N THR A 193 16.93 -8.61 -7.24
CA THR A 193 18.09 -8.97 -6.41
C THR A 193 19.40 -8.33 -6.89
N GLU A 194 19.61 -8.25 -8.19
CA GLU A 194 20.88 -7.77 -8.76
C GLU A 194 20.88 -6.25 -9.01
N VAL A 195 19.75 -5.69 -9.47
CA VAL A 195 19.65 -4.26 -9.77
C VAL A 195 19.17 -3.46 -8.55
N GLU A 196 18.07 -3.90 -7.93
CA GLU A 196 17.48 -3.21 -6.77
C GLU A 196 18.11 -3.60 -5.43
N SER A 197 18.93 -4.68 -5.41
CA SER A 197 19.62 -5.20 -4.22
C SER A 197 18.66 -5.60 -3.08
N TYR A 198 17.46 -6.05 -3.39
CA TYR A 198 16.51 -6.61 -2.42
C TYR A 198 16.77 -8.10 -2.18
N PRO A 199 16.40 -8.67 -1.02
CA PRO A 199 16.60 -10.08 -0.71
C PRO A 199 15.69 -11.03 -1.49
N GLY A 200 14.68 -10.51 -2.20
CA GLY A 200 13.70 -11.25 -2.97
C GLY A 200 12.59 -10.36 -3.50
N LEU A 201 11.62 -10.94 -4.20
CA LEU A 201 10.49 -10.22 -4.74
C LEU A 201 9.74 -9.45 -3.64
N VAL A 202 9.29 -8.24 -3.96
CA VAL A 202 8.58 -7.36 -3.03
C VAL A 202 7.08 -7.61 -3.12
N VAL A 203 6.41 -7.80 -1.98
CA VAL A 203 4.95 -7.86 -1.92
C VAL A 203 4.38 -6.46 -2.10
N HIS A 204 3.45 -6.28 -3.04
CA HIS A 204 2.86 -4.97 -3.34
C HIS A 204 2.25 -4.32 -2.10
N GLY A 205 2.50 -3.04 -1.90
CA GLY A 205 1.86 -2.26 -0.83
C GLY A 205 0.32 -2.27 -0.95
N PRO A 206 -0.26 -1.99 -2.12
CA PRO A 206 -1.71 -2.08 -2.31
C PRO A 206 -2.29 -3.48 -2.07
N LEU A 207 -1.57 -4.57 -2.38
CA LEU A 207 -2.00 -5.93 -2.04
C LEU A 207 -2.08 -6.13 -0.53
N GLN A 208 -1.07 -5.65 0.21
CA GLN A 208 -1.07 -5.70 1.67
C GLN A 208 -2.28 -4.93 2.24
N ALA A 209 -2.55 -3.71 1.75
CA ALA A 209 -3.70 -2.92 2.16
C ALA A 209 -5.04 -3.62 1.85
N THR A 210 -5.15 -4.26 0.68
CA THR A 210 -6.32 -5.07 0.32
C THR A 210 -6.52 -6.22 1.31
N MET A 211 -5.44 -6.93 1.68
CA MET A 211 -5.51 -8.04 2.63
C MET A 211 -5.91 -7.60 4.05
N LEU A 212 -5.53 -6.38 4.47
CA LEU A 212 -5.95 -5.81 5.75
C LEU A 212 -7.46 -5.60 5.80
N LEU A 213 -8.03 -4.96 4.79
CA LEU A 213 -9.49 -4.77 4.72
C LEU A 213 -10.25 -6.08 4.48
N ASP A 214 -9.65 -7.04 3.74
CA ASP A 214 -10.25 -8.36 3.57
C ASP A 214 -10.29 -9.16 4.90
N LEU A 215 -9.26 -9.04 5.74
CA LEU A 215 -9.29 -9.60 7.09
C LEU A 215 -10.46 -8.99 7.88
N LEU A 216 -10.58 -7.66 7.93
CA LEU A 216 -11.66 -6.98 8.66
C LEU A 216 -13.03 -7.43 8.15
N ARG A 217 -13.24 -7.48 6.81
CA ARG A 217 -14.49 -7.93 6.18
C ARG A 217 -14.83 -9.38 6.53
N CYS A 218 -13.83 -10.24 6.71
CA CYS A 218 -14.04 -11.64 7.08
C CYS A 218 -14.39 -11.81 8.56
N GLU A 219 -13.72 -11.06 9.44
CA GLU A 219 -13.93 -11.14 10.89
C GLU A 219 -15.18 -10.37 11.33
N LEU A 220 -15.47 -9.26 10.69
CA LEU A 220 -16.61 -8.39 10.98
C LEU A 220 -17.39 -8.07 9.69
N PRO A 221 -18.20 -9.01 9.16
CA PRO A 221 -18.93 -8.82 7.90
C PRO A 221 -19.89 -7.63 7.87
N GLN A 222 -20.34 -7.17 9.03
CA GLN A 222 -21.26 -6.03 9.16
C GLN A 222 -20.52 -4.69 9.27
N CYS A 223 -19.18 -4.71 9.40
CA CYS A 223 -18.40 -3.48 9.48
C CYS A 223 -18.33 -2.80 8.10
N VAL A 224 -18.83 -1.60 8.02
CA VAL A 224 -18.79 -0.75 6.82
C VAL A 224 -17.76 0.36 7.06
N PRO A 225 -16.54 0.25 6.51
CA PRO A 225 -15.52 1.26 6.68
C PRO A 225 -15.99 2.62 6.15
N LYS A 226 -15.77 3.69 6.95
CA LYS A 226 -15.93 5.10 6.52
C LYS A 226 -14.58 5.71 6.14
N ARG A 227 -13.52 5.33 6.87
CA ARG A 227 -12.17 5.79 6.62
C ARG A 227 -11.19 4.64 6.83
N PHE A 228 -10.22 4.55 5.94
CA PHE A 228 -9.10 3.62 6.01
C PHE A 228 -7.81 4.39 5.77
N VAL A 229 -6.93 4.43 6.75
CA VAL A 229 -5.61 5.05 6.65
C VAL A 229 -4.57 3.97 6.82
N PHE A 230 -3.62 3.89 5.90
CA PHE A 230 -2.53 2.91 5.99
C PHE A 230 -1.21 3.49 5.55
N ARG A 231 -0.14 2.93 6.10
CA ARG A 231 1.23 3.36 5.85
C ARG A 231 2.16 2.14 5.75
N ALA A 232 2.98 2.10 4.70
CA ALA A 232 4.10 1.18 4.60
C ALA A 232 5.21 1.63 5.57
N VAL A 233 5.64 0.72 6.44
CA VAL A 233 6.72 0.95 7.43
C VAL A 233 8.04 0.43 6.89
N SER A 234 8.02 -0.74 6.26
CA SER A 234 9.17 -1.37 5.62
C SER A 234 8.73 -2.26 4.46
N PRO A 235 9.62 -2.58 3.50
CA PRO A 235 9.29 -3.55 2.46
C PRO A 235 8.97 -4.92 3.05
N LEU A 236 7.92 -5.56 2.52
CA LEU A 236 7.63 -6.97 2.76
C LEU A 236 8.13 -7.80 1.58
N PHE A 237 8.90 -8.85 1.86
CA PHE A 237 9.47 -9.70 0.82
C PHE A 237 8.78 -11.05 0.72
N CYS A 238 8.75 -11.60 -0.49
CA CYS A 238 8.27 -12.95 -0.79
C CYS A 238 9.34 -14.01 -0.44
N THR A 239 9.88 -13.94 0.80
CA THR A 239 10.94 -14.84 1.29
C THR A 239 10.48 -15.73 2.43
N GLY A 240 9.26 -15.55 2.90
CA GLY A 240 8.66 -16.34 3.97
C GLY A 240 7.21 -15.95 4.22
N ALA A 241 6.55 -16.71 5.08
CA ALA A 241 5.18 -16.41 5.47
C ALA A 241 5.10 -15.08 6.24
N PHE A 242 3.99 -14.39 6.10
CA PHE A 242 3.67 -13.18 6.85
C PHE A 242 2.28 -13.28 7.49
N ARG A 243 2.00 -12.43 8.47
CA ARG A 243 0.71 -12.39 9.16
C ARG A 243 -0.02 -11.08 8.85
N VAL A 244 -1.29 -11.22 8.50
CA VAL A 244 -2.26 -10.11 8.45
C VAL A 244 -2.98 -10.11 9.78
N CYS A 245 -2.86 -9.04 10.54
CA CYS A 245 -3.31 -8.95 11.92
C CYS A 245 -4.32 -7.82 12.10
N GLY A 246 -5.20 -7.96 13.10
CA GLY A 246 -6.16 -6.93 13.45
C GLY A 246 -6.66 -7.02 14.88
N ALA A 247 -7.16 -5.88 15.39
CA ALA A 247 -7.81 -5.78 16.69
C ALA A 247 -8.79 -4.61 16.71
N THR A 248 -9.84 -4.73 17.53
CA THR A 248 -10.73 -3.60 17.84
C THR A 248 -10.07 -2.66 18.84
N MET A 249 -10.34 -1.37 18.70
CA MET A 249 -9.89 -0.32 19.61
C MET A 249 -11.06 0.32 20.38
N GLY A 250 -12.30 -0.14 20.13
CA GLY A 250 -13.53 0.46 20.65
C GLY A 250 -13.99 1.68 19.84
N GLY A 251 -15.26 2.08 20.01
CA GLY A 251 -15.80 3.26 19.36
C GLY A 251 -15.76 3.22 17.84
N GLY A 252 -16.00 2.05 17.22
CA GLY A 252 -15.94 1.90 15.77
C GLY A 252 -14.56 2.02 15.15
N GLN A 253 -13.49 1.96 15.96
CA GLN A 253 -12.11 2.03 15.49
C GLN A 253 -11.43 0.66 15.53
N TYR A 254 -10.63 0.38 14.50
CA TYR A 254 -9.88 -0.87 14.33
C TYR A 254 -8.44 -0.57 13.96
N SER A 255 -7.52 -1.34 14.55
CA SER A 255 -6.09 -1.36 14.20
C SER A 255 -5.80 -2.61 13.38
N LEU A 256 -5.15 -2.43 12.23
CA LEU A 256 -4.75 -3.51 11.33
C LEU A 256 -3.26 -3.37 11.02
N TRP A 257 -2.55 -4.51 10.86
CA TRP A 257 -1.13 -4.47 10.52
C TRP A 257 -0.66 -5.75 9.84
N ILE A 258 0.49 -5.65 9.17
CA ILE A 258 1.19 -6.81 8.58
C ILE A 258 2.49 -7.03 9.35
N GLU A 259 2.73 -8.26 9.76
CA GLU A 259 3.99 -8.72 10.33
C GLU A 259 4.71 -9.66 9.36
N ASP A 260 6.02 -9.44 9.15
CA ASP A 260 6.84 -10.37 8.40
C ASP A 260 7.10 -11.67 9.19
N GLN A 261 7.84 -12.61 8.60
CA GLN A 261 8.20 -13.90 9.20
C GLN A 261 8.99 -13.78 10.53
N HIS A 262 9.50 -12.59 10.86
CA HIS A 262 10.25 -12.29 12.07
C HIS A 262 9.43 -11.48 13.09
N GLY A 263 8.14 -11.26 12.84
CA GLY A 263 7.25 -10.45 13.67
C GLY A 263 7.47 -8.94 13.56
N ARG A 264 8.20 -8.47 12.54
CA ARG A 264 8.40 -7.03 12.32
C ARG A 264 7.23 -6.47 11.52
N VAL A 265 6.70 -5.35 11.97
CA VAL A 265 5.60 -4.66 11.29
C VAL A 265 6.11 -4.05 9.97
N THR A 266 5.45 -4.41 8.87
CA THR A 266 5.77 -3.91 7.52
C THR A 266 4.74 -2.91 7.01
N MET A 267 3.50 -3.00 7.48
CA MET A 267 2.42 -2.06 7.20
C MET A 267 1.55 -1.88 8.43
N GLN A 268 1.10 -0.66 8.67
CA GLN A 268 0.15 -0.29 9.73
C GLN A 268 -1.06 0.38 9.11
N ALA A 269 -2.23 0.16 9.71
CA ALA A 269 -3.46 0.80 9.28
C ALA A 269 -4.45 1.02 10.42
N THR A 270 -5.32 2.00 10.23
CA THR A 270 -6.51 2.22 11.04
C THR A 270 -7.75 2.22 10.17
N VAL A 271 -8.84 1.71 10.70
CA VAL A 271 -10.17 1.81 10.08
C VAL A 271 -11.11 2.48 11.06
N GLU A 272 -11.90 3.42 10.55
CA GLU A 272 -13.05 3.99 11.25
C GLU A 272 -14.33 3.49 10.59
N ALA A 273 -15.26 3.01 11.38
CA ALA A 273 -16.59 2.59 10.95
C ALA A 273 -17.64 3.09 11.94
N PRO A 274 -18.94 3.16 11.57
CA PRO A 274 -20.02 3.37 12.53
C PRO A 274 -20.00 2.30 13.61
N GLU A 275 -20.44 2.66 14.82
CA GLU A 275 -20.70 1.69 15.90
C GLU A 275 -21.91 0.81 15.56
#